data_56fdd5040ecb91b2074702d6a8e47732
#
_entry.id   56fdd5040ecb91b2074702d6a8e47732
#
_cell.length_a   1.000
_cell.length_b   1.000
_cell.length_c   1.000
_cell.angle_alpha   90.00
_cell.angle_beta   90.00
_cell.angle_gamma   90.00
#
_symmetry.space_group_name_H-M   'P 1'
#
loop_
_entity.id
_entity.type
_entity.pdbx_description
1 polymer ?
#
loop_
_entity_poly.entity_id
_entity_poly.type
_entity_poly.pdbx_seq_one_letter_code
_entity_poly.pdbx_strand_id
1 'polypeptide(L)'
;MDENELKRQRLCTEILQNCRNELYHYFPYLDGAFTSVGYRCTEKENQISTDGENFMAECGYLLKHYRQDPARVVRGYLHMLLHCLYLHIFPEKGIKPDLWNLACDIAVELVIEGEQIQELALPEDLARNRFIYSFGGKKCSAQQIYQMLEKKEFHESNEQLYTWFVFDRHDNWYESFGGERRAKTKRKWEKVLAYTGQNRHDQKRKRGSQKGDKTEYLQPAAKSRYDYKKFLKQFTFPREEVELDLESFDYIFYHFGMEEYGDMPLIEPLEYKEVNRMEELVIAIDTSGSCSSETVQQFLAETYSILSNRENFFHKMKVYIIQCDCCIQDVVVIHSEEEWKNYSRNIRIQGRGGTDFRPVFASVQE
;
A
#
# COMPACT_ATOMS: atom_id res chain seq x y z
N MET A 1 -17.09 39.68 -10.93
CA MET A 1 -17.71 38.57 -10.20
C MET A 1 -18.83 39.15 -9.37
N ASP A 2 -20.05 38.67 -9.54
CA ASP A 2 -21.24 39.15 -8.83
C ASP A 2 -21.16 38.73 -7.34
N GLU A 3 -21.65 39.56 -6.43
CA GLU A 3 -21.65 39.28 -4.98
C GLU A 3 -22.40 37.96 -4.66
N ASN A 4 -23.43 37.66 -5.42
CA ASN A 4 -24.18 36.41 -5.30
C ASN A 4 -23.38 35.19 -5.75
N GLU A 5 -22.54 35.34 -6.76
CA GLU A 5 -21.63 34.28 -7.22
C GLU A 5 -20.60 33.96 -6.14
N LEU A 6 -20.02 34.98 -5.52
CA LEU A 6 -19.07 34.82 -4.42
C LEU A 6 -19.70 34.11 -3.20
N LYS A 7 -20.95 34.47 -2.86
CA LYS A 7 -21.67 33.82 -1.78
C LYS A 7 -21.91 32.33 -2.07
N ARG A 8 -22.32 31.99 -3.31
CA ARG A 8 -22.53 30.60 -3.73
C ARG A 8 -21.23 29.80 -3.66
N GLN A 9 -20.13 30.34 -4.16
CA GLN A 9 -18.83 29.66 -4.12
C GLN A 9 -18.34 29.42 -2.68
N ARG A 10 -18.54 30.37 -1.77
CA ARG A 10 -18.24 30.18 -0.35
C ARG A 10 -19.07 29.05 0.25
N LEU A 11 -20.39 29.08 0.03
CA LEU A 11 -21.29 28.03 0.54
C LEU A 11 -20.93 26.64 0.01
N CYS A 12 -20.58 26.53 -1.28
CA CYS A 12 -20.11 25.27 -1.86
C CYS A 12 -18.80 24.79 -1.21
N THR A 13 -17.88 25.69 -0.94
CA THR A 13 -16.64 25.37 -0.22
C THR A 13 -16.94 24.87 1.19
N GLU A 14 -17.85 25.50 1.91
CA GLU A 14 -18.29 25.10 3.24
C GLU A 14 -18.95 23.70 3.22
N ILE A 15 -19.76 23.40 2.21
CA ILE A 15 -20.36 22.07 2.01
C ILE A 15 -19.26 21.01 1.84
N LEU A 16 -18.27 21.24 0.99
CA LEU A 16 -17.17 20.30 0.79
C LEU A 16 -16.32 20.13 2.06
N GLN A 17 -16.12 21.20 2.85
CA GLN A 17 -15.46 21.10 4.14
C GLN A 17 -16.27 20.28 5.14
N ASN A 18 -17.60 20.43 5.16
CA ASN A 18 -18.49 19.65 6.01
C ASN A 18 -18.45 18.16 5.61
N CYS A 19 -18.49 17.83 4.32
CA CYS A 19 -18.32 16.47 3.84
C CYS A 19 -17.01 15.86 4.32
N ARG A 20 -15.89 16.60 4.21
CA ARG A 20 -14.61 16.18 4.75
C ARG A 20 -14.66 15.91 6.25
N ASN A 21 -15.24 16.83 7.02
CA ASN A 21 -15.30 16.73 8.47
C ASN A 21 -16.16 15.52 8.91
N GLU A 22 -17.25 15.26 8.21
CA GLU A 22 -18.11 14.09 8.44
C GLU A 22 -17.34 12.80 8.15
N LEU A 23 -16.68 12.70 6.99
CA LEU A 23 -15.89 11.54 6.60
C LEU A 23 -14.69 11.30 7.54
N TYR A 24 -14.14 12.34 8.15
CA TYR A 24 -13.05 12.21 9.10
C TYR A 24 -13.44 11.38 10.33
N HIS A 25 -14.70 11.39 10.75
CA HIS A 25 -15.18 10.55 11.86
C HIS A 25 -15.13 9.06 11.52
N TYR A 26 -15.41 8.70 10.26
CA TYR A 26 -15.38 7.30 9.81
C TYR A 26 -13.99 6.84 9.40
N PHE A 27 -13.21 7.74 8.80
CA PHE A 27 -11.92 7.45 8.18
C PHE A 27 -10.79 8.35 8.71
N PRO A 28 -10.51 8.39 10.03
CA PRO A 28 -9.47 9.27 10.57
C PRO A 28 -8.08 8.95 10.04
N TYR A 29 -7.84 7.74 9.53
CA TYR A 29 -6.59 7.34 8.89
C TYR A 29 -6.38 7.97 7.50
N LEU A 30 -7.42 8.58 6.90
CA LEU A 30 -7.34 9.32 5.64
C LEU A 30 -6.97 10.80 5.83
N ASP A 31 -6.55 11.23 7.02
CA ASP A 31 -6.21 12.63 7.32
C ASP A 31 -5.27 13.26 6.27
N GLY A 32 -4.19 12.55 5.93
CA GLY A 32 -3.26 12.98 4.89
C GLY A 32 -3.90 13.14 3.51
N ALA A 33 -4.91 12.33 3.18
CA ALA A 33 -5.65 12.45 1.93
C ALA A 33 -6.61 13.64 1.96
N PHE A 34 -7.36 13.81 3.05
CA PHE A 34 -8.29 14.93 3.24
C PHE A 34 -7.62 16.29 3.16
N THR A 35 -6.39 16.40 3.67
CA THR A 35 -5.61 17.65 3.63
C THR A 35 -4.87 17.89 2.31
N SER A 36 -4.88 16.88 1.43
CA SER A 36 -4.14 16.92 0.16
C SER A 36 -4.93 17.51 -1.00
N VAL A 37 -6.21 17.78 -0.84
CA VAL A 37 -7.06 18.34 -1.90
C VAL A 37 -7.52 19.76 -1.57
N GLY A 38 -7.47 20.63 -2.58
CA GLY A 38 -8.13 21.94 -2.56
C GLY A 38 -9.55 21.86 -3.08
N TYR A 39 -10.27 22.98 -3.03
CA TYR A 39 -11.62 23.10 -3.57
C TYR A 39 -11.69 24.21 -4.61
N ARG A 40 -12.36 23.95 -5.74
CA ARG A 40 -12.64 24.92 -6.77
C ARG A 40 -14.11 24.83 -7.16
N CYS A 41 -14.90 25.81 -6.70
CA CYS A 41 -16.30 25.90 -7.05
C CYS A 41 -16.49 26.88 -8.22
N THR A 42 -17.22 26.46 -9.24
CA THR A 42 -17.42 27.24 -10.48
C THR A 42 -18.89 27.23 -10.88
N GLU A 43 -19.27 28.14 -11.79
CA GLU A 43 -20.61 28.16 -12.39
C GLU A 43 -20.62 27.51 -13.79
N LYS A 44 -19.47 26.97 -14.23
CA LYS A 44 -19.26 26.53 -15.62
C LYS A 44 -19.23 25.03 -15.82
N GLU A 45 -19.10 24.28 -14.77
CA GLU A 45 -19.08 22.80 -14.83
C GLU A 45 -20.47 22.25 -14.53
N ASN A 46 -20.84 21.10 -15.04
CA ASN A 46 -22.17 20.55 -14.86
C ASN A 46 -22.28 19.50 -13.74
N GLN A 47 -21.20 19.20 -13.05
CA GLN A 47 -21.15 18.16 -12.02
C GLN A 47 -19.94 18.37 -11.09
N ILE A 48 -19.60 17.33 -10.34
CA ILE A 48 -18.37 17.25 -9.55
C ILE A 48 -17.29 16.50 -10.33
N SER A 49 -16.03 16.86 -10.10
CA SER A 49 -14.85 16.23 -10.75
C SER A 49 -13.58 16.47 -9.94
N THR A 50 -12.48 15.81 -10.29
CA THR A 50 -11.17 16.07 -9.69
C THR A 50 -10.06 16.04 -10.72
N ASP A 51 -9.04 16.91 -10.54
CA ASP A 51 -7.78 16.89 -11.25
C ASP A 51 -6.62 16.30 -10.42
N GLY A 52 -6.94 15.82 -9.21
CA GLY A 52 -5.97 15.33 -8.23
C GLY A 52 -5.31 16.41 -7.38
N GLU A 53 -5.51 17.68 -7.68
CA GLU A 53 -5.11 18.81 -6.84
C GLU A 53 -6.31 19.46 -6.17
N ASN A 54 -7.42 19.56 -6.90
CA ASN A 54 -8.65 20.17 -6.41
C ASN A 54 -9.86 19.26 -6.69
N PHE A 55 -10.83 19.33 -5.80
CA PHE A 55 -12.20 18.92 -6.10
C PHE A 55 -12.91 20.11 -6.72
N MET A 56 -13.43 19.88 -7.91
CA MET A 56 -14.15 20.87 -8.68
C MET A 56 -15.64 20.58 -8.60
N ALA A 57 -16.43 21.60 -8.33
CA ALA A 57 -17.87 21.47 -8.24
C ALA A 57 -18.58 22.64 -8.92
N GLU A 58 -19.63 22.34 -9.70
CA GLU A 58 -20.58 23.35 -10.15
C GLU A 58 -21.48 23.72 -8.99
N CYS A 59 -21.58 25.03 -8.72
CA CYS A 59 -22.26 25.53 -7.52
C CYS A 59 -23.74 25.16 -7.49
N GLY A 60 -24.47 25.31 -8.59
CA GLY A 60 -25.90 24.99 -8.67
C GLY A 60 -26.16 23.50 -8.48
N TYR A 61 -25.32 22.67 -9.12
CA TYR A 61 -25.38 21.21 -8.96
C TYR A 61 -25.17 20.79 -7.51
N LEU A 62 -24.05 21.23 -6.89
CA LEU A 62 -23.68 20.87 -5.53
C LEU A 62 -24.75 21.30 -4.52
N LEU A 63 -25.22 22.56 -4.59
CA LEU A 63 -26.24 23.08 -3.69
C LEU A 63 -27.56 22.33 -3.82
N LYS A 64 -27.98 22.03 -5.04
CA LYS A 64 -29.20 21.26 -5.31
C LYS A 64 -29.13 19.87 -4.70
N HIS A 65 -28.04 19.14 -4.98
CA HIS A 65 -27.90 17.76 -4.52
C HIS A 65 -27.67 17.68 -3.01
N TYR A 66 -26.90 18.58 -2.42
CA TYR A 66 -26.71 18.61 -0.97
C TYR A 66 -28.02 18.91 -0.21
N ARG A 67 -28.88 19.75 -0.78
CA ARG A 67 -30.20 20.00 -0.19
C ARG A 67 -31.15 18.82 -0.29
N GLN A 68 -31.05 18.01 -1.36
CA GLN A 68 -31.92 16.86 -1.60
C GLN A 68 -31.43 15.61 -0.84
N ASP A 69 -30.13 15.35 -0.89
CA ASP A 69 -29.51 14.15 -0.31
C ASP A 69 -28.07 14.48 0.09
N PRO A 70 -27.84 14.99 1.32
CA PRO A 70 -26.49 15.28 1.81
C PRO A 70 -25.58 14.05 1.81
N ALA A 71 -26.10 12.86 2.17
CA ALA A 71 -25.34 11.62 2.24
C ALA A 71 -24.74 11.25 0.89
N ARG A 72 -25.47 11.45 -0.20
CA ARG A 72 -24.99 11.22 -1.56
C ARG A 72 -23.82 12.15 -1.92
N VAL A 73 -23.83 13.39 -1.46
CA VAL A 73 -22.73 14.35 -1.69
C VAL A 73 -21.51 13.98 -0.87
N VAL A 74 -21.69 13.55 0.39
CA VAL A 74 -20.62 13.03 1.25
C VAL A 74 -19.98 11.78 0.61
N ARG A 75 -20.81 10.87 0.10
CA ARG A 75 -20.34 9.71 -0.65
C ARG A 75 -19.56 10.09 -1.91
N GLY A 76 -20.06 11.05 -2.70
CA GLY A 76 -19.36 11.57 -3.88
C GLY A 76 -18.00 12.20 -3.55
N TYR A 77 -17.89 12.88 -2.42
CA TYR A 77 -16.62 13.39 -1.92
C TYR A 77 -15.63 12.24 -1.65
N LEU A 78 -16.07 11.20 -0.94
CA LEU A 78 -15.24 10.03 -0.66
C LEU A 78 -14.85 9.30 -1.96
N HIS A 79 -15.77 9.17 -2.89
CA HIS A 79 -15.57 8.58 -4.21
C HIS A 79 -14.42 9.27 -4.96
N MET A 80 -14.47 10.59 -5.13
CA MET A 80 -13.39 11.37 -5.75
C MET A 80 -12.06 11.25 -4.98
N LEU A 81 -12.10 11.22 -3.65
CA LEU A 81 -10.89 11.06 -2.84
C LEU A 81 -10.22 9.71 -3.07
N LEU A 82 -11.00 8.65 -3.19
CA LEU A 82 -10.49 7.31 -3.46
C LEU A 82 -9.92 7.20 -4.87
N HIS A 83 -10.47 7.89 -5.88
CA HIS A 83 -9.83 7.96 -7.20
C HIS A 83 -8.44 8.55 -7.13
N CYS A 84 -8.25 9.62 -6.37
CA CYS A 84 -6.93 10.22 -6.16
C CYS A 84 -6.01 9.26 -5.39
N LEU A 85 -6.50 8.66 -4.32
CA LEU A 85 -5.74 7.77 -3.45
C LEU A 85 -5.26 6.51 -4.18
N TYR A 86 -6.12 5.92 -5.02
CA TYR A 86 -5.78 4.74 -5.82
C TYR A 86 -5.06 5.06 -7.14
N LEU A 87 -4.74 6.33 -7.39
CA LEU A 87 -4.04 6.78 -8.58
C LEU A 87 -4.81 6.54 -9.89
N HIS A 88 -6.14 6.38 -9.83
CA HIS A 88 -7.00 6.16 -10.99
C HIS A 88 -6.92 7.31 -12.00
N ILE A 89 -6.71 8.53 -11.51
CA ILE A 89 -6.55 9.77 -12.28
C ILE A 89 -5.28 9.80 -13.16
N PHE A 90 -4.44 8.74 -13.08
CA PHE A 90 -3.21 8.62 -13.86
C PHE A 90 -3.23 7.36 -14.74
N PRO A 91 -4.18 7.22 -15.67
CA PRO A 91 -4.26 6.04 -16.53
C PRO A 91 -2.98 5.82 -17.35
N GLU A 92 -2.68 4.55 -17.62
CA GLU A 92 -1.56 4.17 -18.46
C GLU A 92 -1.86 4.45 -19.95
N LYS A 93 -0.80 4.52 -20.77
CA LYS A 93 -0.96 4.71 -22.21
C LYS A 93 -1.61 3.48 -22.85
N GLY A 94 -2.55 3.72 -23.76
CA GLY A 94 -3.23 2.67 -24.51
C GLY A 94 -4.51 2.13 -23.87
N ILE A 95 -4.88 2.61 -22.69
CA ILE A 95 -6.15 2.29 -22.04
C ILE A 95 -7.29 3.04 -22.75
N LYS A 96 -8.44 2.37 -22.93
CA LYS A 96 -9.67 2.97 -23.43
C LYS A 96 -10.32 3.81 -22.32
N PRO A 97 -10.44 5.15 -22.48
CA PRO A 97 -10.91 6.04 -21.42
C PRO A 97 -12.24 5.63 -20.80
N ASP A 98 -13.25 5.38 -21.63
CA ASP A 98 -14.60 5.07 -21.15
C ASP A 98 -14.63 3.81 -20.28
N LEU A 99 -13.94 2.75 -20.71
CA LEU A 99 -13.88 1.51 -19.94
C LEU A 99 -13.05 1.67 -18.65
N TRP A 100 -11.99 2.48 -18.70
CA TRP A 100 -11.18 2.75 -17.52
C TRP A 100 -11.95 3.54 -16.48
N ASN A 101 -12.64 4.59 -16.88
CA ASN A 101 -13.47 5.39 -16.00
C ASN A 101 -14.49 4.53 -15.28
N LEU A 102 -15.27 3.75 -16.04
CA LEU A 102 -16.25 2.84 -15.47
C LEU A 102 -15.63 1.79 -14.52
N ALA A 103 -14.49 1.24 -14.89
CA ALA A 103 -13.78 0.28 -14.04
C ALA A 103 -13.32 0.90 -12.72
N CYS A 104 -12.85 2.14 -12.75
CA CYS A 104 -12.45 2.90 -11.58
C CYS A 104 -13.64 3.20 -10.66
N ASP A 105 -14.78 3.60 -11.23
CA ASP A 105 -16.01 3.87 -10.49
C ASP A 105 -16.53 2.62 -9.79
N ILE A 106 -16.60 1.51 -10.50
CA ILE A 106 -17.01 0.22 -9.92
C ILE A 106 -16.04 -0.16 -8.78
N ALA A 107 -14.72 -0.03 -8.98
CA ALA A 107 -13.73 -0.39 -7.98
C ALA A 107 -13.89 0.44 -6.69
N VAL A 108 -14.06 1.76 -6.82
CA VAL A 108 -14.26 2.67 -5.70
C VAL A 108 -15.55 2.37 -4.96
N GLU A 109 -16.64 2.17 -5.69
CA GLU A 109 -17.94 1.87 -5.11
C GLU A 109 -17.95 0.53 -4.37
N LEU A 110 -17.29 -0.50 -4.89
CA LEU A 110 -17.10 -1.76 -4.17
C LEU A 110 -16.35 -1.57 -2.83
N VAL A 111 -15.40 -0.65 -2.78
CA VAL A 111 -14.69 -0.33 -1.54
C VAL A 111 -15.62 0.39 -0.55
N ILE A 112 -16.37 1.40 -1.00
CA ILE A 112 -17.28 2.16 -0.14
C ILE A 112 -18.36 1.24 0.43
N GLU A 113 -18.97 0.39 -0.39
CA GLU A 113 -19.96 -0.61 0.07
C GLU A 113 -19.35 -1.60 1.07
N GLY A 114 -18.11 -2.00 0.86
CA GLY A 114 -17.39 -2.90 1.76
C GLY A 114 -17.15 -2.34 3.16
N GLU A 115 -17.16 -1.00 3.34
CA GLU A 115 -17.03 -0.37 4.66
C GLU A 115 -18.33 -0.41 5.48
N GLN A 116 -19.50 -0.68 4.84
CA GLN A 116 -20.80 -0.88 5.48
C GLN A 116 -21.24 0.28 6.41
N ILE A 117 -20.98 1.51 6.00
CA ILE A 117 -21.36 2.72 6.74
C ILE A 117 -22.78 3.09 6.33
N GLN A 118 -23.73 3.03 7.27
CA GLN A 118 -25.15 3.27 6.99
C GLN A 118 -25.41 4.69 6.49
N GLU A 119 -24.69 5.68 7.00
CA GLU A 119 -24.82 7.08 6.62
C GLU A 119 -24.37 7.38 5.18
N LEU A 120 -23.60 6.47 4.59
CA LEU A 120 -23.15 6.54 3.19
C LEU A 120 -23.93 5.60 2.27
N ALA A 121 -24.91 4.87 2.80
CA ALA A 121 -25.68 3.91 2.01
C ALA A 121 -26.52 4.62 0.95
N LEU A 122 -26.56 4.05 -0.26
CA LEU A 122 -27.46 4.49 -1.32
C LEU A 122 -28.86 3.87 -1.12
N PRO A 123 -29.91 4.45 -1.71
CA PRO A 123 -31.20 3.81 -1.79
C PRO A 123 -31.09 2.39 -2.32
N GLU A 124 -31.92 1.49 -1.78
CA GLU A 124 -31.87 0.08 -2.12
C GLU A 124 -32.20 -0.15 -3.61
N ASP A 125 -31.24 -0.74 -4.33
CA ASP A 125 -31.39 -1.25 -5.70
C ASP A 125 -30.97 -2.72 -5.73
N LEU A 126 -31.94 -3.61 -5.86
CA LEU A 126 -31.72 -5.05 -5.83
C LEU A 126 -30.81 -5.54 -6.97
N ALA A 127 -30.87 -4.90 -8.15
CA ALA A 127 -30.06 -5.30 -9.28
C ALA A 127 -28.58 -4.86 -9.08
N ARG A 128 -28.37 -3.62 -8.65
CA ARG A 128 -27.05 -3.10 -8.27
C ARG A 128 -26.46 -3.95 -7.13
N ASN A 129 -27.23 -4.28 -6.11
CA ASN A 129 -26.76 -5.08 -4.99
C ASN A 129 -26.38 -6.50 -5.44
N ARG A 130 -27.15 -7.15 -6.32
CA ARG A 130 -26.77 -8.46 -6.90
C ARG A 130 -25.43 -8.38 -7.65
N PHE A 131 -25.24 -7.34 -8.43
CA PHE A 131 -23.97 -7.11 -9.12
C PHE A 131 -22.81 -6.99 -8.13
N ILE A 132 -22.95 -6.19 -7.08
CA ILE A 132 -21.94 -6.05 -6.02
C ILE A 132 -21.68 -7.40 -5.32
N TYR A 133 -22.73 -8.14 -4.99
CA TYR A 133 -22.59 -9.46 -4.36
C TYR A 133 -21.97 -10.52 -5.29
N SER A 134 -22.05 -10.37 -6.62
CA SER A 134 -21.42 -11.30 -7.55
C SER A 134 -19.89 -11.35 -7.42
N PHE A 135 -19.28 -10.29 -6.91
CA PHE A 135 -17.85 -10.27 -6.56
C PHE A 135 -17.52 -11.12 -5.32
N GLY A 136 -18.53 -11.63 -4.59
CA GLY A 136 -18.33 -12.55 -3.45
C GLY A 136 -17.49 -11.97 -2.32
N GLY A 137 -17.51 -10.65 -2.13
CA GLY A 137 -16.63 -9.95 -1.18
C GLY A 137 -15.17 -9.92 -1.64
N LYS A 138 -14.87 -10.45 -2.82
CA LYS A 138 -13.54 -10.31 -3.45
C LYS A 138 -13.36 -8.87 -3.82
N LYS A 139 -12.22 -8.43 -3.49
CA LYS A 139 -11.80 -7.09 -3.77
C LYS A 139 -11.14 -7.10 -5.15
N CYS A 140 -11.73 -6.38 -6.08
CA CYS A 140 -11.21 -6.26 -7.44
C CYS A 140 -10.58 -4.88 -7.62
N SER A 141 -9.37 -4.84 -8.15
CA SER A 141 -8.75 -3.58 -8.56
C SER A 141 -9.40 -3.02 -9.82
N ALA A 142 -9.28 -1.71 -10.05
CA ALA A 142 -9.76 -1.10 -11.30
C ALA A 142 -9.18 -1.79 -12.53
N GLN A 143 -7.93 -2.24 -12.49
CA GLN A 143 -7.29 -2.96 -13.58
C GLN A 143 -7.96 -4.32 -13.87
N GLN A 144 -8.33 -5.07 -12.84
CA GLN A 144 -9.05 -6.33 -13.00
C GLN A 144 -10.44 -6.12 -13.58
N ILE A 145 -11.17 -5.13 -13.07
CA ILE A 145 -12.50 -4.78 -13.57
C ILE A 145 -12.43 -4.30 -15.02
N TYR A 146 -11.41 -3.49 -15.37
CA TYR A 146 -11.16 -3.06 -16.73
C TYR A 146 -10.99 -4.24 -17.68
N GLN A 147 -10.21 -5.26 -17.29
CA GLN A 147 -10.03 -6.48 -18.08
C GLN A 147 -11.34 -7.26 -18.23
N MET A 148 -12.15 -7.34 -17.19
CA MET A 148 -13.47 -8.00 -17.25
C MET A 148 -14.44 -7.24 -18.19
N LEU A 149 -14.45 -5.90 -18.13
CA LEU A 149 -15.22 -5.06 -19.06
C LEU A 149 -14.75 -5.21 -20.51
N GLU A 150 -13.45 -5.24 -20.72
CA GLU A 150 -12.87 -5.39 -22.06
C GLU A 150 -13.22 -6.76 -22.69
N LYS A 151 -13.24 -7.82 -21.86
CA LYS A 151 -13.63 -9.18 -22.28
C LYS A 151 -15.14 -9.40 -22.27
N LYS A 152 -15.93 -8.40 -21.86
CA LYS A 152 -17.39 -8.50 -21.73
C LYS A 152 -17.85 -9.65 -20.84
N GLU A 153 -17.20 -9.82 -19.72
CA GLU A 153 -17.51 -10.88 -18.75
C GLU A 153 -18.76 -10.59 -17.91
N PHE A 154 -19.25 -9.34 -17.89
CA PHE A 154 -20.49 -8.96 -17.22
C PHE A 154 -21.73 -9.16 -18.08
N HIS A 155 -22.84 -9.51 -17.44
CA HIS A 155 -24.14 -9.65 -18.09
C HIS A 155 -24.85 -8.30 -18.28
N GLU A 156 -24.52 -7.33 -17.44
CA GLU A 156 -25.06 -5.98 -17.45
C GLU A 156 -24.51 -5.16 -18.60
N SER A 157 -25.31 -4.28 -19.17
CA SER A 157 -24.83 -3.35 -20.17
C SER A 157 -23.98 -2.25 -19.53
N ASN A 158 -23.02 -1.70 -20.27
CA ASN A 158 -22.22 -0.58 -19.79
C ASN A 158 -23.10 0.61 -19.36
N GLU A 159 -24.18 0.90 -20.08
CA GLU A 159 -25.12 1.97 -19.75
C GLU A 159 -25.76 1.76 -18.37
N GLN A 160 -26.12 0.53 -18.03
CA GLN A 160 -26.67 0.17 -16.74
C GLN A 160 -25.62 0.32 -15.63
N LEU A 161 -24.38 -0.13 -15.88
CA LEU A 161 -23.27 0.04 -14.95
C LEU A 161 -22.92 1.53 -14.74
N TYR A 162 -22.96 2.35 -15.77
CA TYR A 162 -22.81 3.80 -15.65
C TYR A 162 -23.88 4.41 -14.72
N THR A 163 -25.12 4.00 -14.86
CA THR A 163 -26.22 4.50 -14.01
C THR A 163 -26.01 4.17 -12.54
N TRP A 164 -25.42 3.03 -12.24
CA TRP A 164 -25.23 2.57 -10.87
C TRP A 164 -23.99 3.10 -10.18
N PHE A 165 -22.89 3.34 -10.93
CA PHE A 165 -21.59 3.54 -10.33
C PHE A 165 -20.95 4.90 -10.59
N VAL A 166 -21.40 5.66 -11.59
CA VAL A 166 -20.80 6.95 -11.92
C VAL A 166 -21.38 8.06 -11.05
N PHE A 167 -20.52 8.74 -10.31
CA PHE A 167 -20.83 9.84 -9.41
C PHE A 167 -20.24 11.17 -9.85
N ASP A 168 -19.13 11.15 -10.58
CA ASP A 168 -18.36 12.31 -10.96
C ASP A 168 -17.93 12.25 -12.44
N ARG A 169 -17.28 13.31 -12.91
CA ARG A 169 -16.73 13.40 -14.25
C ARG A 169 -15.23 13.21 -14.25
N HIS A 170 -14.74 12.51 -15.26
CA HIS A 170 -13.35 12.14 -15.39
C HIS A 170 -12.59 12.85 -16.52
N ASP A 171 -13.20 13.83 -17.18
CA ASP A 171 -12.61 14.55 -18.34
C ASP A 171 -11.24 15.13 -17.97
N ASN A 172 -11.10 15.67 -16.76
CA ASN A 172 -9.88 16.27 -16.25
C ASN A 172 -8.70 15.30 -16.09
N TRP A 173 -8.95 13.98 -16.09
CA TRP A 173 -7.88 12.98 -15.99
C TRP A 173 -7.04 12.89 -17.26
N TYR A 174 -7.61 13.25 -18.40
CA TYR A 174 -7.01 13.13 -19.73
C TYR A 174 -6.51 14.46 -20.27
N GLU A 175 -6.86 15.57 -19.61
CA GLU A 175 -6.35 16.87 -20.02
C GLU A 175 -4.83 16.92 -19.84
N SER A 176 -4.18 17.50 -20.85
CA SER A 176 -2.73 17.66 -20.89
C SER A 176 -2.26 18.74 -19.92
N PHE A 177 -2.33 18.46 -18.63
CA PHE A 177 -1.48 19.18 -17.69
C PHE A 177 -0.03 18.91 -18.10
N GLY A 178 0.80 19.94 -18.19
CA GLY A 178 2.20 19.79 -18.56
C GLY A 178 2.82 18.60 -17.77
N GLY A 179 3.53 17.73 -18.45
CA GLY A 179 3.95 16.42 -17.91
C GLY A 179 4.63 16.49 -16.54
N GLU A 180 5.25 17.62 -16.21
CA GLU A 180 5.88 17.88 -14.91
C GLU A 180 4.85 18.04 -13.79
N ARG A 181 3.76 18.80 -14.01
CA ARG A 181 2.69 18.98 -13.01
C ARG A 181 2.01 17.66 -12.70
N ARG A 182 1.68 16.88 -13.72
CA ARG A 182 1.07 15.55 -13.57
C ARG A 182 1.98 14.59 -12.80
N ALA A 183 3.28 14.60 -13.09
CA ALA A 183 4.26 13.79 -12.37
C ALA A 183 4.41 14.20 -10.90
N LYS A 184 4.36 15.51 -10.60
CA LYS A 184 4.39 16.06 -9.24
C LYS A 184 3.14 15.63 -8.45
N THR A 185 1.96 15.77 -9.04
CA THR A 185 0.69 15.37 -8.42
C THR A 185 0.66 13.86 -8.17
N LYS A 186 1.13 13.04 -9.10
CA LYS A 186 1.25 11.59 -8.92
C LYS A 186 2.15 11.25 -7.75
N ARG A 187 3.36 11.82 -7.67
CA ARG A 187 4.29 11.61 -6.55
C ARG A 187 3.71 12.05 -5.20
N LYS A 188 2.91 13.12 -5.18
CA LYS A 188 2.19 13.56 -3.99
C LYS A 188 1.25 12.47 -3.50
N TRP A 189 0.40 11.92 -4.39
CA TRP A 189 -0.57 10.89 -4.03
C TRP A 189 0.09 9.55 -3.67
N GLU A 190 1.19 9.19 -4.30
CA GLU A 190 1.99 8.02 -3.90
C GLU A 190 2.48 8.13 -2.45
N LYS A 191 2.92 9.33 -2.02
CA LYS A 191 3.32 9.57 -0.62
C LYS A 191 2.13 9.53 0.33
N VAL A 192 1.00 10.15 -0.05
CA VAL A 192 -0.24 10.15 0.76
C VAL A 192 -0.73 8.73 0.97
N LEU A 193 -0.72 7.91 -0.08
CA LEU A 193 -1.12 6.51 -0.01
C LEU A 193 -0.22 5.69 0.93
N ALA A 194 1.10 5.87 0.84
CA ALA A 194 2.04 5.21 1.74
C ALA A 194 1.81 5.60 3.22
N TYR A 195 1.59 6.89 3.48
CA TYR A 195 1.28 7.40 4.82
C TYR A 195 -0.06 6.86 5.37
N THR A 196 -1.08 6.82 4.52
CA THR A 196 -2.41 6.32 4.87
C THR A 196 -2.37 4.84 5.26
N GLY A 197 -1.59 4.03 4.55
CA GLY A 197 -1.38 2.61 4.87
C GLY A 197 -0.75 2.43 6.26
N GLN A 198 0.26 3.21 6.60
CA GLN A 198 0.91 3.19 7.93
C GLN A 198 -0.06 3.59 9.05
N ASN A 199 -0.79 4.68 8.90
CA ASN A 199 -1.75 5.17 9.90
C ASN A 199 -2.88 4.17 10.16
N ARG A 200 -3.40 3.52 9.14
CA ARG A 200 -4.42 2.49 9.30
C ARG A 200 -3.92 1.30 10.10
N HIS A 201 -2.69 0.88 9.89
CA HIS A 201 -2.05 -0.19 10.64
C HIS A 201 -1.91 0.16 12.13
N ASP A 202 -1.48 1.37 12.45
CA ASP A 202 -1.30 1.83 13.83
C ASP A 202 -2.63 1.98 14.57
N GLN A 203 -3.68 2.44 13.88
CA GLN A 203 -5.02 2.54 14.48
C GLN A 203 -5.65 1.17 14.76
N LYS A 204 -5.45 0.18 13.89
CA LYS A 204 -5.90 -1.20 14.13
C LYS A 204 -5.21 -1.83 15.33
N ARG A 205 -3.90 -1.61 15.50
CA ARG A 205 -3.14 -2.07 16.67
C ARG A 205 -3.71 -1.50 17.97
N LYS A 206 -4.11 -0.23 17.98
CA LYS A 206 -4.71 0.43 19.16
C LYS A 206 -6.12 -0.07 19.49
N ARG A 207 -6.89 -0.58 18.52
CA ARG A 207 -8.28 -1.00 18.70
C ARG A 207 -8.48 -2.50 18.95
N GLY A 208 -7.44 -3.34 18.92
CA GLY A 208 -7.51 -4.77 19.26
C GLY A 208 -8.49 -5.60 18.41
N SER A 209 -8.74 -5.22 17.17
CA SER A 209 -9.77 -5.85 16.33
C SER A 209 -9.27 -7.12 15.64
N GLN A 210 -9.85 -8.26 16.02
CA GLN A 210 -9.69 -9.58 15.40
C GLN A 210 -10.64 -9.79 14.22
N LYS A 211 -10.78 -8.91 13.27
CA LYS A 211 -11.57 -9.19 12.06
C LYS A 211 -10.74 -8.99 10.81
N GLY A 212 -10.86 -9.99 9.92
CA GLY A 212 -10.16 -10.19 8.66
C GLY A 212 -9.70 -8.92 7.94
N ASP A 213 -8.44 -8.94 7.57
CA ASP A 213 -7.70 -7.76 7.16
C ASP A 213 -8.23 -7.13 5.86
N LYS A 214 -8.90 -5.99 5.98
CA LYS A 214 -9.34 -5.15 4.84
C LYS A 214 -8.21 -4.24 4.34
N THR A 215 -6.97 -4.43 4.80
CA THR A 215 -5.81 -3.55 4.55
C THR A 215 -5.16 -3.75 3.18
N GLU A 216 -5.51 -4.79 2.48
CA GLU A 216 -4.85 -5.20 1.23
C GLU A 216 -5.05 -4.23 0.05
N TYR A 217 -6.02 -3.31 0.15
CA TYR A 217 -6.34 -2.35 -0.93
C TYR A 217 -5.50 -1.08 -0.95
N LEU A 218 -4.92 -0.73 0.19
CA LEU A 218 -4.12 0.48 0.33
C LEU A 218 -2.63 0.19 0.12
N GLN A 219 -2.28 -1.03 -0.36
CA GLN A 219 -0.92 -1.25 -0.83
C GLN A 219 -0.77 -0.56 -2.19
N PRO A 220 0.07 0.46 -2.28
CA PRO A 220 0.37 1.06 -3.56
C PRO A 220 1.06 0.01 -4.42
N ALA A 221 0.68 -0.05 -5.68
CA ALA A 221 1.61 -0.44 -6.74
C ALA A 221 2.74 0.63 -6.87
N ALA A 222 3.01 1.39 -5.83
CA ALA A 222 4.16 2.24 -5.74
C ALA A 222 5.35 1.33 -5.52
N LYS A 223 6.23 1.26 -6.51
CA LYS A 223 7.63 0.85 -6.32
C LYS A 223 8.24 1.79 -5.28
N SER A 224 7.88 1.60 -4.01
CA SER A 224 8.63 2.13 -2.90
C SER A 224 9.99 1.47 -3.04
N ARG A 225 11.00 2.24 -3.42
CA ARG A 225 12.39 1.86 -3.19
C ARG A 225 12.61 1.91 -1.68
N TYR A 226 12.05 0.93 -1.00
CA TYR A 226 12.42 0.66 0.38
C TYR A 226 13.92 0.39 0.33
N ASP A 227 14.69 1.10 1.14
CA ASP A 227 16.09 0.77 1.31
C ASP A 227 16.18 -0.52 2.12
N TYR A 228 16.04 -1.64 1.40
CA TYR A 228 16.02 -2.98 1.94
C TYR A 228 17.30 -3.29 2.72
N LYS A 229 18.43 -2.64 2.36
CA LYS A 229 19.69 -2.72 3.11
C LYS A 229 19.54 -2.15 4.52
N LYS A 230 18.84 -1.03 4.65
CA LYS A 230 18.59 -0.38 5.94
C LYS A 230 17.64 -1.20 6.82
N PHE A 231 16.65 -1.84 6.20
CA PHE A 231 15.70 -2.72 6.86
C PHE A 231 16.40 -3.97 7.40
N LEU A 232 17.19 -4.68 6.60
CA LEU A 232 17.89 -5.88 7.04
C LEU A 232 18.93 -5.63 8.14
N LYS A 233 19.51 -4.42 8.22
CA LYS A 233 20.41 -4.05 9.32
C LYS A 233 19.71 -4.01 10.68
N GLN A 234 18.40 -3.79 10.72
CA GLN A 234 17.64 -3.73 11.98
C GLN A 234 17.40 -5.11 12.62
N PHE A 235 17.62 -6.19 11.88
CA PHE A 235 17.46 -7.56 12.38
C PHE A 235 18.77 -8.20 12.84
N THR A 236 19.89 -7.45 12.87
CA THR A 236 21.14 -7.96 13.40
C THR A 236 21.21 -7.67 14.89
N PHE A 237 21.59 -8.68 15.68
CA PHE A 237 21.82 -8.58 17.11
C PHE A 237 23.32 -8.49 17.39
N PRO A 238 23.75 -7.71 18.40
CA PRO A 238 25.09 -7.81 18.93
C PRO A 238 25.27 -9.17 19.59
N ARG A 239 26.32 -9.89 19.25
CA ARG A 239 26.70 -11.16 19.85
C ARG A 239 28.21 -11.20 20.07
N GLU A 240 28.62 -11.72 21.20
CA GLU A 240 30.03 -12.00 21.49
C GLU A 240 30.43 -13.28 20.74
N GLU A 241 31.42 -13.20 19.89
CA GLU A 241 32.07 -14.38 19.30
C GLU A 241 33.44 -14.57 19.88
N VAL A 242 33.82 -15.85 20.06
CA VAL A 242 35.19 -16.21 20.46
C VAL A 242 36.10 -16.02 19.24
N GLU A 243 36.57 -14.80 19.05
CA GLU A 243 37.50 -14.41 18.02
C GLU A 243 38.43 -13.37 18.64
N LEU A 244 39.76 -13.55 18.41
CA LEU A 244 40.74 -12.61 18.92
C LEU A 244 40.52 -11.23 18.34
N ASP A 245 40.17 -10.26 19.18
CA ASP A 245 40.10 -8.86 18.79
C ASP A 245 41.48 -8.22 18.87
N LEU A 246 42.14 -8.12 17.75
CA LEU A 246 43.50 -7.55 17.65
C LEU A 246 43.53 -6.01 17.77
N GLU A 247 42.36 -5.36 17.75
CA GLU A 247 42.23 -3.90 17.87
C GLU A 247 42.02 -3.45 19.33
N SER A 248 41.67 -4.39 20.22
CA SER A 248 41.42 -4.15 21.64
C SER A 248 42.27 -5.10 22.49
N PHE A 249 42.60 -4.72 23.71
CA PHE A 249 43.34 -5.54 24.65
C PHE A 249 42.66 -5.63 26.01
N ASP A 250 43.00 -6.70 26.76
CA ASP A 250 42.46 -6.90 28.10
C ASP A 250 43.15 -5.94 29.09
N TYR A 251 42.34 -5.01 29.62
CA TYR A 251 42.76 -4.03 30.62
C TYR A 251 43.19 -4.65 31.95
N ILE A 252 42.74 -5.85 32.32
CA ILE A 252 43.10 -6.53 33.54
C ILE A 252 44.55 -6.94 33.49
N PHE A 253 44.98 -7.57 32.40
CA PHE A 253 46.40 -7.96 32.20
C PHE A 253 47.30 -6.74 32.01
N TYR A 254 46.81 -5.70 31.37
CA TYR A 254 47.53 -4.44 31.25
C TYR A 254 47.82 -3.81 32.61
N HIS A 255 46.83 -3.67 33.47
CA HIS A 255 46.99 -3.12 34.82
C HIS A 255 47.84 -4.00 35.72
N PHE A 256 47.63 -5.31 35.67
CA PHE A 256 48.45 -6.26 36.44
C PHE A 256 49.96 -6.12 36.06
N GLY A 257 50.27 -6.01 34.76
CA GLY A 257 51.65 -5.80 34.31
C GLY A 257 52.24 -4.49 34.80
N MET A 258 51.49 -3.42 34.82
CA MET A 258 51.91 -2.11 35.30
C MET A 258 52.14 -2.09 36.85
N GLU A 259 51.29 -2.81 37.61
CA GLU A 259 51.38 -2.86 39.09
C GLU A 259 52.54 -3.75 39.55
N GLU A 260 52.74 -4.94 38.95
CA GLU A 260 53.68 -5.92 39.42
C GLU A 260 55.08 -5.72 38.84
N TYR A 261 55.19 -5.22 37.58
CA TYR A 261 56.45 -5.11 36.87
C TYR A 261 56.86 -3.65 36.55
N GLY A 262 56.11 -2.68 37.08
CA GLY A 262 56.36 -1.26 36.89
C GLY A 262 56.05 -0.75 35.48
N ASP A 263 57.03 -0.53 34.65
CA ASP A 263 56.82 0.04 33.31
C ASP A 263 56.57 -1.02 32.22
N MET A 264 56.21 -2.25 32.54
CA MET A 264 55.98 -3.33 31.58
C MET A 264 54.51 -3.66 31.44
N PRO A 265 53.76 -3.07 30.49
CA PRO A 265 52.38 -3.44 30.20
C PRO A 265 52.31 -4.82 29.56
N LEU A 266 51.49 -5.69 30.11
CA LEU A 266 51.13 -6.96 29.48
C LEU A 266 49.94 -6.71 28.52
N ILE A 267 50.14 -6.93 27.23
CA ILE A 267 49.14 -6.72 26.22
C ILE A 267 48.67 -8.08 25.73
N GLU A 268 47.43 -8.42 26.03
CA GLU A 268 46.76 -9.61 25.53
C GLU A 268 45.52 -9.18 24.74
N PRO A 269 45.31 -9.65 23.50
CA PRO A 269 44.10 -9.36 22.73
C PRO A 269 42.85 -9.87 23.46
N LEU A 270 41.73 -9.18 23.32
CA LEU A 270 40.44 -9.68 23.84
C LEU A 270 40.06 -10.96 23.07
N GLU A 271 39.67 -11.99 23.82
CA GLU A 271 39.21 -13.26 23.25
C GLU A 271 37.75 -13.18 22.69
N TYR A 272 37.06 -12.11 22.97
CA TYR A 272 35.66 -11.93 22.57
C TYR A 272 35.51 -10.65 21.78
N LYS A 273 34.91 -10.81 20.60
CA LYS A 273 34.59 -9.69 19.72
C LYS A 273 33.06 -9.56 19.61
N GLU A 274 32.56 -8.36 19.85
CA GLU A 274 31.16 -8.06 19.64
C GLU A 274 30.86 -7.92 18.15
N VAL A 275 30.08 -8.85 17.59
CA VAL A 275 29.66 -8.83 16.17
C VAL A 275 28.14 -8.77 16.06
N ASN A 276 27.66 -7.87 15.21
CA ASN A 276 26.25 -7.80 14.89
C ASN A 276 25.88 -8.92 13.91
N ARG A 277 25.07 -9.88 14.34
CA ARG A 277 24.78 -11.09 13.59
C ARG A 277 23.30 -11.37 13.44
N MET A 278 22.95 -12.04 12.35
CA MET A 278 21.65 -12.62 12.08
C MET A 278 21.84 -14.15 11.99
N GLU A 279 21.14 -14.92 12.82
CA GLU A 279 21.30 -16.40 12.86
C GLU A 279 20.34 -17.10 11.90
N GLU A 280 19.11 -16.64 11.86
CA GLU A 280 18.07 -17.19 11.03
C GLU A 280 17.31 -16.07 10.31
N LEU A 281 17.02 -16.27 9.04
CA LEU A 281 16.22 -15.36 8.23
C LEU A 281 15.09 -16.14 7.60
N VAL A 282 13.87 -15.68 7.85
CA VAL A 282 12.67 -16.22 7.19
C VAL A 282 12.24 -15.25 6.10
N ILE A 283 12.16 -15.75 4.87
CA ILE A 283 11.69 -15.01 3.70
C ILE A 283 10.37 -15.63 3.25
N ALA A 284 9.26 -14.95 3.53
CA ALA A 284 7.96 -15.34 3.03
C ALA A 284 7.70 -14.70 1.66
N ILE A 285 7.46 -15.54 0.66
CA ILE A 285 7.19 -15.12 -0.71
C ILE A 285 5.70 -15.25 -0.98
N ASP A 286 5.06 -14.15 -1.36
CA ASP A 286 3.69 -14.17 -1.87
C ASP A 286 3.64 -14.87 -3.22
N THR A 287 2.93 -15.99 -3.27
CA THR A 287 2.70 -16.77 -4.49
C THR A 287 1.26 -16.67 -4.97
N SER A 288 0.52 -15.64 -4.54
CA SER A 288 -0.82 -15.35 -5.02
C SER A 288 -0.85 -15.13 -6.54
N GLY A 289 -2.05 -15.22 -7.13
CA GLY A 289 -2.23 -15.17 -8.58
C GLY A 289 -1.71 -13.91 -9.29
N SER A 290 -1.41 -12.83 -8.54
CA SER A 290 -0.85 -11.57 -9.04
C SER A 290 0.68 -11.56 -9.12
N CYS A 291 1.38 -12.52 -8.51
CA CYS A 291 2.84 -12.58 -8.51
C CYS A 291 3.36 -13.37 -9.71
N SER A 292 4.16 -12.70 -10.57
CA SER A 292 4.82 -13.38 -11.68
C SER A 292 6.13 -14.05 -11.24
N SER A 293 6.52 -15.13 -11.95
CA SER A 293 7.77 -15.82 -11.68
C SER A 293 8.98 -14.90 -11.81
N GLU A 294 8.92 -13.95 -12.75
CA GLU A 294 9.98 -12.98 -12.99
C GLU A 294 10.15 -12.02 -11.80
N THR A 295 9.02 -11.58 -11.22
CA THR A 295 9.04 -10.70 -10.03
C THR A 295 9.67 -11.39 -8.83
N VAL A 296 9.33 -12.66 -8.61
CA VAL A 296 9.90 -13.47 -7.52
C VAL A 296 11.39 -13.72 -7.72
N GLN A 297 11.81 -14.05 -8.95
CA GLN A 297 13.23 -14.21 -9.28
C GLN A 297 14.03 -12.92 -9.07
N GLN A 298 13.49 -11.78 -9.50
CA GLN A 298 14.12 -10.49 -9.30
C GLN A 298 14.27 -10.16 -7.80
N PHE A 299 13.23 -10.41 -7.00
CA PHE A 299 13.26 -10.23 -5.55
C PHE A 299 14.34 -11.09 -4.89
N LEU A 300 14.42 -12.36 -5.24
CA LEU A 300 15.44 -13.27 -4.72
C LEU A 300 16.86 -12.86 -5.14
N ALA A 301 17.05 -12.39 -6.38
CA ALA A 301 18.32 -11.89 -6.85
C ALA A 301 18.77 -10.61 -6.12
N GLU A 302 17.86 -9.68 -5.88
CA GLU A 302 18.14 -8.47 -5.10
C GLU A 302 18.45 -8.82 -3.63
N THR A 303 17.68 -9.72 -3.03
CA THR A 303 17.91 -10.21 -1.66
C THR A 303 19.30 -10.86 -1.55
N TYR A 304 19.64 -11.73 -2.50
CA TYR A 304 20.97 -12.34 -2.57
C TYR A 304 22.08 -11.28 -2.65
N SER A 305 21.95 -10.29 -3.53
CA SER A 305 22.95 -9.22 -3.69
C SER A 305 23.16 -8.43 -2.39
N ILE A 306 22.15 -8.28 -1.55
CA ILE A 306 22.25 -7.58 -0.26
C ILE A 306 22.94 -8.47 0.78
N LEU A 307 22.59 -9.74 0.80
CA LEU A 307 23.06 -10.69 1.79
C LEU A 307 24.48 -11.18 1.50
N SER A 308 24.85 -11.39 0.22
CA SER A 308 26.17 -11.86 -0.20
C SER A 308 27.29 -10.83 0.01
N ASN A 309 26.95 -9.54 0.18
CA ASN A 309 27.94 -8.49 0.49
C ASN A 309 28.44 -8.53 1.94
N ARG A 310 27.99 -9.47 2.77
CA ARG A 310 28.47 -9.68 4.13
C ARG A 310 29.42 -10.87 4.16
N GLU A 311 30.63 -10.66 4.67
CA GLU A 311 31.63 -11.71 4.84
C GLU A 311 31.03 -12.89 5.63
N ASN A 312 31.12 -14.10 5.05
CA ASN A 312 30.67 -15.37 5.64
C ASN A 312 29.17 -15.53 5.92
N PHE A 313 28.31 -14.80 5.20
CA PHE A 313 26.86 -14.84 5.40
C PHE A 313 26.30 -16.28 5.43
N PHE A 314 26.55 -17.07 4.38
CA PHE A 314 26.01 -18.44 4.26
C PHE A 314 26.71 -19.49 5.12
N HIS A 315 27.88 -19.21 5.70
CA HIS A 315 28.57 -20.18 6.56
C HIS A 315 28.00 -20.25 7.98
N LYS A 316 27.22 -19.25 8.36
CA LYS A 316 26.80 -19.05 9.73
C LYS A 316 25.32 -18.69 9.89
N MET A 317 24.51 -18.69 8.80
CA MET A 317 23.10 -18.31 8.84
C MET A 317 22.23 -19.32 8.08
N LYS A 318 21.06 -19.63 8.63
CA LYS A 318 20.03 -20.41 7.96
C LYS A 318 18.99 -19.49 7.33
N VAL A 319 18.66 -19.71 6.08
CA VAL A 319 17.62 -18.97 5.37
C VAL A 319 16.46 -19.88 5.06
N TYR A 320 15.29 -19.57 5.62
CA TYR A 320 14.05 -20.25 5.32
C TYR A 320 13.31 -19.47 4.23
N ILE A 321 13.00 -20.11 3.12
CA ILE A 321 12.16 -19.53 2.07
C ILE A 321 10.82 -20.25 2.11
N ILE A 322 9.77 -19.51 2.42
CA ILE A 322 8.39 -20.01 2.55
C ILE A 322 7.56 -19.43 1.42
N GLN A 323 7.06 -20.29 0.53
CA GLN A 323 6.07 -19.90 -0.46
C GLN A 323 4.67 -19.99 0.17
N CYS A 324 3.95 -18.89 0.15
CA CYS A 324 2.63 -18.80 0.78
C CYS A 324 1.65 -18.00 -0.09
N ASP A 325 0.46 -18.53 -0.25
CA ASP A 325 -0.72 -17.81 -0.74
C ASP A 325 -1.76 -17.66 0.39
N CYS A 326 -2.82 -18.45 0.41
CA CYS A 326 -3.72 -18.58 1.56
C CYS A 326 -3.26 -19.64 2.57
N CYS A 327 -2.27 -20.45 2.21
CA CYS A 327 -1.62 -21.46 3.05
C CYS A 327 -0.14 -21.60 2.64
N ILE A 328 0.64 -22.28 3.46
CA ILE A 328 2.04 -22.60 3.12
C ILE A 328 2.03 -23.63 2.00
N GLN A 329 2.66 -23.30 0.88
CA GLN A 329 2.74 -24.14 -0.30
C GLN A 329 4.07 -24.91 -0.37
N ASP A 330 5.16 -24.28 0.07
CA ASP A 330 6.48 -24.86 0.06
C ASP A 330 7.38 -24.20 1.09
N VAL A 331 8.27 -24.98 1.70
CA VAL A 331 9.27 -24.50 2.66
C VAL A 331 10.63 -25.06 2.30
N VAL A 332 11.57 -24.20 1.99
CA VAL A 332 12.94 -24.58 1.65
C VAL A 332 13.91 -23.94 2.61
N VAL A 333 14.82 -24.74 3.17
CA VAL A 333 15.90 -24.24 4.03
C VAL A 333 17.19 -24.22 3.23
N ILE A 334 17.87 -23.10 3.23
CA ILE A 334 19.09 -22.86 2.49
C ILE A 334 20.24 -22.66 3.48
N HIS A 335 21.28 -23.46 3.32
CA HIS A 335 22.46 -23.47 4.17
C HIS A 335 23.74 -23.01 3.43
N SER A 336 23.67 -22.84 2.11
CA SER A 336 24.82 -22.50 1.30
C SER A 336 24.50 -21.56 0.14
N GLU A 337 25.52 -20.88 -0.34
CA GLU A 337 25.43 -20.01 -1.52
C GLU A 337 25.03 -20.77 -2.79
N GLU A 338 25.53 -22.00 -2.91
CA GLU A 338 25.20 -22.87 -4.06
C GLU A 338 23.73 -23.29 -4.06
N GLU A 339 23.20 -23.64 -2.89
CA GLU A 339 21.78 -23.95 -2.71
C GLU A 339 20.90 -22.74 -3.05
N TRP A 340 21.28 -21.53 -2.63
CA TRP A 340 20.57 -20.31 -2.99
C TRP A 340 20.56 -20.07 -4.50
N LYS A 341 21.72 -20.16 -5.16
CA LYS A 341 21.84 -19.97 -6.61
C LYS A 341 21.01 -21.01 -7.37
N ASN A 342 21.00 -22.25 -6.92
CA ASN A 342 20.22 -23.33 -7.53
C ASN A 342 18.71 -23.09 -7.34
N TYR A 343 18.29 -22.71 -6.13
CA TYR A 343 16.90 -22.41 -5.84
C TYR A 343 16.40 -21.21 -6.65
N SER A 344 17.13 -20.09 -6.66
CA SER A 344 16.70 -18.88 -7.36
C SER A 344 16.59 -19.04 -8.88
N ARG A 345 17.37 -19.93 -9.48
CA ARG A 345 17.32 -20.25 -10.92
C ARG A 345 16.16 -21.18 -11.27
N ASN A 346 15.83 -22.11 -10.38
CA ASN A 346 14.89 -23.19 -10.63
C ASN A 346 13.58 -23.06 -9.85
N ILE A 347 13.31 -21.89 -9.28
CA ILE A 347 12.11 -21.68 -8.47
C ILE A 347 10.85 -21.98 -9.30
N ARG A 348 10.02 -22.85 -8.76
CA ARG A 348 8.65 -23.09 -9.26
C ARG A 348 7.69 -22.48 -8.28
N ILE A 349 6.90 -21.54 -8.74
CA ILE A 349 5.87 -20.90 -7.90
C ILE A 349 4.73 -21.89 -7.76
N GLN A 350 4.47 -22.26 -6.51
CA GLN A 350 3.36 -23.13 -6.11
C GLN A 350 2.28 -22.25 -5.44
N GLY A 351 1.01 -22.58 -5.69
CA GLY A 351 -0.13 -21.84 -5.18
C GLY A 351 -0.88 -21.14 -6.31
N ARG A 352 -1.16 -19.87 -6.22
CA ARG A 352 -1.97 -18.94 -7.05
C ARG A 352 -3.37 -18.68 -6.46
N GLY A 353 -3.55 -18.90 -5.15
CA GLY A 353 -4.75 -18.53 -4.41
C GLY A 353 -4.77 -17.06 -4.01
N GLY A 354 -5.53 -16.77 -2.97
CA GLY A 354 -5.53 -15.45 -2.31
C GLY A 354 -4.27 -15.26 -1.45
N THR A 355 -4.12 -14.10 -0.80
CA THR A 355 -2.96 -13.79 0.07
C THR A 355 -3.35 -13.84 1.54
N ASP A 356 -2.74 -14.74 2.31
CA ASP A 356 -2.86 -14.80 3.77
C ASP A 356 -1.54 -15.32 4.39
N PHE A 357 -0.81 -14.45 5.08
CA PHE A 357 0.47 -14.80 5.72
C PHE A 357 0.33 -15.31 7.15
N ARG A 358 -0.87 -15.42 7.72
CA ARG A 358 -1.07 -15.96 9.09
C ARG A 358 -0.48 -17.34 9.30
N PRO A 359 -0.59 -18.29 8.33
CA PRO A 359 0.03 -19.60 8.47
C PRO A 359 1.56 -19.55 8.61
N VAL A 360 2.22 -18.59 7.94
CA VAL A 360 3.67 -18.42 8.05
C VAL A 360 4.07 -18.00 9.46
N PHE A 361 3.36 -17.02 10.05
CA PHE A 361 3.65 -16.58 11.41
C PHE A 361 3.38 -17.67 12.45
N ALA A 362 2.38 -18.50 12.25
CA ALA A 362 2.13 -19.65 13.12
C ALA A 362 3.27 -20.69 13.03
N SER A 363 3.75 -20.99 11.82
CA SER A 363 4.85 -21.94 11.58
C SER A 363 6.21 -21.47 12.10
N VAL A 364 6.44 -20.17 12.20
CA VAL A 364 7.73 -19.61 12.71
C VAL A 364 7.74 -19.55 14.25
N GLN A 365 6.59 -19.62 14.93
CA GLN A 365 6.48 -19.64 16.38
C GLN A 365 6.65 -21.04 17.00
N GLU A 366 6.56 -22.11 16.21
CA GLU A 366 6.86 -23.50 16.58
C GLU A 366 8.35 -23.83 16.37
#